data_ad709ed01fbe5a304b3ad77be0d7ee53
#
_entry.id   ad709ed01fbe5a304b3ad77be0d7ee53
#
_cell.length_a   1.000
_cell.length_b   1.000
_cell.length_c   1.000
_cell.angle_alpha   90.00
_cell.angle_beta   90.00
_cell.angle_gamma   90.00
#
_symmetry.space_group_name_H-M   'P 1'
#
loop_
_entity.id
_entity.type
_entity.pdbx_description
1 polymer ?
#
loop_
_entity_poly.entity_id
_entity_poly.type
_entity_poly.pdbx_seq_one_letter_code
_entity_poly.pdbx_strand_id
1 'polypeptide(L)'
;VGDAASSAGRIAGKAGNVSARFKGEEGDVIAITPTLKSLYELNEEDIVIIPAFGTTLETEAKLRSIGIDPIQYNTTCPFVEKVWNRSAQIGKKGYTIIIHGKPNHEETRATFSHSSENTPSVVVKNLEEAKLLEKYITGLADPNSFYQEFKGQYSIGFDVSKDFERIGVVNQTTMLASDTQAIADYLKQVMVDKYKLTENNISERFADTRD
;
A
#
# COMPACT_ATOMS: atom_id res chain seq x y z
N VAL A 1 9.91 -31.30 -14.45
CA VAL A 1 10.43 -30.29 -13.49
C VAL A 1 11.07 -29.13 -14.25
N GLY A 2 11.93 -29.40 -15.25
CA GLY A 2 12.57 -28.36 -16.04
C GLY A 2 11.61 -27.49 -16.84
N ASP A 3 10.59 -28.08 -17.45
CA ASP A 3 9.63 -27.35 -18.28
C ASP A 3 8.73 -26.41 -17.48
N ALA A 4 8.26 -26.86 -16.31
CA ALA A 4 7.45 -26.02 -15.41
C ALA A 4 8.25 -24.82 -14.89
N ALA A 5 9.50 -25.06 -14.54
CA ALA A 5 10.39 -24.02 -14.06
C ALA A 5 10.80 -23.03 -15.18
N SER A 6 11.07 -23.54 -16.39
CA SER A 6 11.31 -22.71 -17.57
C SER A 6 10.07 -21.88 -17.92
N SER A 7 8.89 -22.47 -17.82
CA SER A 7 7.63 -21.75 -17.97
C SER A 7 7.47 -20.65 -16.91
N ALA A 8 7.72 -20.95 -15.64
CA ALA A 8 7.65 -19.96 -14.57
C ALA A 8 8.62 -18.78 -14.78
N GLY A 9 9.85 -19.08 -15.19
CA GLY A 9 10.83 -18.05 -15.52
C GLY A 9 10.40 -17.15 -16.69
N ARG A 10 9.91 -17.76 -17.77
CA ARG A 10 9.39 -17.05 -18.93
C ARG A 10 8.19 -16.19 -18.58
N ILE A 11 7.30 -16.71 -17.76
CA ILE A 11 6.06 -16.07 -17.36
C ILE A 11 6.34 -14.92 -16.39
N ALA A 12 7.24 -15.12 -15.44
CA ALA A 12 7.65 -14.05 -14.56
C ALA A 12 8.31 -12.89 -15.34
N GLY A 13 9.04 -13.18 -16.40
CA GLY A 13 9.54 -12.16 -17.33
C GLY A 13 8.44 -11.42 -18.09
N LYS A 14 7.33 -12.09 -18.41
CA LYS A 14 6.16 -11.51 -19.07
C LYS A 14 5.18 -10.82 -18.09
N ALA A 15 5.20 -11.19 -16.84
CA ALA A 15 4.40 -10.55 -15.80
C ALA A 15 4.82 -9.10 -15.53
N GLY A 16 5.57 -8.60 -16.42
CA GLY A 16 5.86 -7.23 -16.56
C GLY A 16 6.49 -6.62 -15.39
N ASN A 17 6.26 -6.43 -14.62
CA ASN A 17 7.00 -5.98 -13.55
C ASN A 17 7.84 -7.05 -12.90
N VAL A 18 7.94 -8.17 -13.52
CA VAL A 18 8.68 -9.27 -12.92
C VAL A 18 9.57 -9.90 -13.96
N SER A 19 10.86 -9.69 -13.89
CA SER A 19 11.84 -10.51 -14.60
C SER A 19 12.29 -11.65 -13.68
N ALA A 20 12.20 -12.87 -14.18
CA ALA A 20 12.72 -14.02 -13.46
C ALA A 20 13.95 -14.58 -14.17
N ARG A 21 14.95 -14.92 -13.40
CA ARG A 21 16.07 -15.77 -13.86
C ARG A 21 15.90 -17.15 -13.26
N PHE A 22 15.79 -18.12 -14.14
CA PHE A 22 15.66 -19.50 -13.76
C PHE A 22 16.47 -20.36 -14.72
N LYS A 23 17.27 -21.28 -14.21
CA LYS A 23 18.09 -22.18 -15.05
C LYS A 23 17.43 -23.53 -15.29
N GLY A 24 16.41 -23.86 -14.54
CA GLY A 24 15.70 -25.12 -14.67
C GLY A 24 16.34 -26.29 -13.94
N GLU A 25 17.32 -26.03 -13.08
CA GLU A 25 17.97 -27.03 -12.26
C GLU A 25 17.51 -26.95 -10.80
N GLU A 26 17.62 -28.06 -10.08
CA GLU A 26 17.24 -28.09 -8.67
C GLU A 26 18.13 -27.13 -7.86
N GLY A 27 17.50 -26.27 -7.07
CA GLY A 27 18.17 -25.24 -6.27
C GLY A 27 18.39 -23.90 -6.95
N ASP A 28 17.95 -23.72 -8.18
CA ASP A 28 18.02 -22.42 -8.85
C ASP A 28 17.09 -21.39 -8.19
N VAL A 29 17.57 -20.16 -8.10
CA VAL A 29 16.82 -19.04 -7.53
C VAL A 29 16.12 -18.26 -8.63
N ILE A 30 14.84 -18.03 -8.48
CA ILE A 30 14.08 -17.11 -9.31
C ILE A 30 14.24 -15.70 -8.74
N ALA A 31 14.97 -14.85 -9.45
CA ALA A 31 15.00 -13.42 -9.15
C ALA A 31 13.85 -12.72 -9.87
N ILE A 32 13.03 -11.99 -9.13
CA ILE A 32 11.86 -11.29 -9.64
C ILE A 32 12.08 -9.79 -9.52
N THR A 33 12.08 -9.09 -10.64
CA THR A 33 12.21 -7.63 -10.70
C THR A 33 11.03 -7.03 -11.43
N PRO A 34 10.25 -6.14 -10.81
CA PRO A 34 9.06 -5.60 -11.43
C PRO A 34 9.34 -4.57 -12.54
N THR A 35 8.62 -4.67 -13.66
CA THR A 35 8.58 -3.68 -14.74
C THR A 35 7.20 -3.66 -15.42
N LEU A 36 6.51 -2.52 -15.45
CA LEU A 36 5.12 -2.41 -15.95
C LEU A 36 4.93 -2.71 -17.44
N LYS A 37 5.98 -2.63 -18.25
CA LYS A 37 5.85 -2.67 -19.72
C LYS A 37 5.36 -4.00 -20.29
N SER A 38 5.59 -5.11 -19.62
CA SER A 38 5.24 -6.43 -20.15
C SER A 38 3.84 -6.93 -19.77
N LEU A 39 3.09 -6.23 -18.93
CA LEU A 39 1.67 -6.56 -18.69
C LEU A 39 0.83 -6.53 -19.96
N TYR A 40 1.23 -5.72 -20.96
CA TYR A 40 0.53 -5.62 -22.24
C TYR A 40 0.88 -6.76 -23.21
N GLU A 41 1.91 -7.54 -22.94
CA GLU A 41 2.36 -8.67 -23.74
C GLU A 41 1.79 -10.01 -23.25
N LEU A 42 1.13 -10.01 -22.10
CA LEU A 42 0.54 -11.21 -21.50
C LEU A 42 -0.68 -11.68 -22.27
N ASN A 43 -0.91 -12.99 -22.28
CA ASN A 43 -2.09 -13.66 -22.80
C ASN A 43 -2.57 -14.73 -21.81
N GLU A 44 -3.72 -15.34 -22.07
CA GLU A 44 -4.37 -16.33 -21.17
C GLU A 44 -3.56 -17.60 -20.92
N GLU A 45 -2.57 -17.91 -21.78
CA GLU A 45 -1.69 -19.08 -21.61
C GLU A 45 -0.52 -18.81 -20.64
N ASP A 46 -0.30 -17.54 -20.24
CA ASP A 46 0.79 -17.18 -19.35
C ASP A 46 0.42 -17.43 -17.88
N ILE A 47 1.37 -18.00 -17.13
CA ILE A 47 1.26 -18.13 -15.67
C ILE A 47 1.91 -16.90 -15.02
N VAL A 48 1.19 -16.22 -14.15
CA VAL A 48 1.66 -15.03 -13.44
C VAL A 48 1.78 -15.34 -11.94
N ILE A 49 2.93 -15.03 -11.38
CA ILE A 49 3.18 -15.15 -9.94
C ILE A 49 3.08 -13.76 -9.31
N ILE A 50 2.15 -13.58 -8.38
CA ILE A 50 2.09 -12.38 -7.56
C ILE A 50 3.16 -12.51 -6.45
N PRO A 51 4.10 -11.55 -6.33
CA PRO A 51 5.19 -11.64 -5.36
C PRO A 51 4.72 -11.40 -3.92
N ALA A 52 5.61 -11.66 -2.96
CA ALA A 52 5.29 -11.58 -1.53
C ALA A 52 4.81 -10.20 -1.03
N PHE A 53 5.17 -9.12 -1.71
CA PHE A 53 4.69 -7.77 -1.39
C PHE A 53 3.33 -7.43 -2.03
N GLY A 54 2.72 -8.40 -2.72
CA GLY A 54 1.44 -8.23 -3.39
C GLY A 54 1.54 -7.44 -4.70
N THR A 55 0.38 -7.02 -5.19
CA THR A 55 0.27 -6.16 -6.37
C THR A 55 -0.91 -5.20 -6.23
N THR A 56 -1.00 -4.23 -7.14
CA THR A 56 -2.10 -3.26 -7.13
C THR A 56 -3.38 -3.87 -7.71
N LEU A 57 -4.53 -3.36 -7.28
CA LEU A 57 -5.84 -3.77 -7.82
C LEU A 57 -5.96 -3.50 -9.33
N GLU A 58 -5.29 -2.45 -9.83
CA GLU A 58 -5.21 -2.16 -11.27
C GLU A 58 -4.51 -3.31 -12.02
N THR A 59 -3.37 -3.79 -11.49
CA THR A 59 -2.65 -4.94 -12.05
C THR A 59 -3.50 -6.19 -12.02
N GLU A 60 -4.18 -6.47 -10.89
CA GLU A 60 -5.09 -7.62 -10.81
C GLU A 60 -6.24 -7.54 -11.81
N ALA A 61 -6.88 -6.37 -11.92
CA ALA A 61 -7.97 -6.15 -12.88
C ALA A 61 -7.48 -6.36 -14.33
N LYS A 62 -6.26 -5.89 -14.63
CA LYS A 62 -5.64 -6.11 -15.94
C LYS A 62 -5.40 -7.59 -16.21
N LEU A 63 -4.87 -8.35 -15.25
CA LEU A 63 -4.67 -9.79 -15.38
C LEU A 63 -5.99 -10.51 -15.63
N ARG A 64 -7.04 -10.21 -14.85
CA ARG A 64 -8.37 -10.77 -15.08
C ARG A 64 -8.93 -10.45 -16.47
N SER A 65 -8.69 -9.23 -16.97
CA SER A 65 -9.18 -8.81 -18.29
C SER A 65 -8.58 -9.58 -19.46
N ILE A 66 -7.45 -10.25 -19.27
CA ILE A 66 -6.77 -11.10 -20.26
C ILE A 66 -6.89 -12.58 -19.97
N GLY A 67 -7.81 -12.98 -19.06
CA GLY A 67 -8.08 -14.37 -18.73
C GLY A 67 -7.15 -15.00 -17.70
N ILE A 68 -6.26 -14.23 -17.06
CA ILE A 68 -5.35 -14.72 -16.02
C ILE A 68 -5.96 -14.47 -14.63
N ASP A 69 -6.11 -15.55 -13.84
CA ASP A 69 -6.52 -15.41 -12.44
C ASP A 69 -5.31 -15.02 -11.56
N PRO A 70 -5.31 -13.80 -10.98
CA PRO A 70 -4.21 -13.35 -10.13
C PRO A 70 -4.11 -14.12 -8.80
N ILE A 71 -5.15 -14.87 -8.42
CA ILE A 71 -5.17 -15.62 -7.16
C ILE A 71 -4.48 -16.97 -7.29
N GLN A 72 -4.45 -17.54 -8.48
CA GLN A 72 -3.96 -18.89 -8.72
C GLN A 72 -2.52 -19.12 -8.25
N TYR A 73 -1.64 -18.13 -8.44
CA TYR A 73 -0.26 -18.16 -7.99
C TYR A 73 0.08 -16.91 -7.16
N ASN A 74 -0.83 -16.57 -6.25
CA ASN A 74 -0.63 -15.48 -5.30
C ASN A 74 0.29 -15.95 -4.16
N THR A 75 1.43 -15.31 -4.02
CA THR A 75 2.39 -15.54 -2.94
C THR A 75 2.49 -14.37 -1.99
N THR A 76 1.49 -13.49 -1.96
CA THR A 76 1.45 -12.33 -1.06
C THR A 76 1.68 -12.78 0.39
N CYS A 77 2.57 -12.10 1.07
CA CYS A 77 2.88 -12.39 2.47
C CYS A 77 1.64 -12.15 3.34
N PRO A 78 1.27 -13.09 4.24
CA PRO A 78 0.12 -12.91 5.13
C PRO A 78 0.20 -11.66 6.00
N PHE A 79 1.41 -11.18 6.33
CA PHE A 79 1.58 -9.91 7.06
C PHE A 79 1.20 -8.69 6.20
N VAL A 80 1.46 -8.71 4.90
CA VAL A 80 1.01 -7.67 3.95
C VAL A 80 -0.52 -7.68 3.84
N GLU A 81 -1.11 -8.87 3.68
CA GLU A 81 -2.57 -9.02 3.65
C GLU A 81 -3.23 -8.57 4.96
N LYS A 82 -2.56 -8.81 6.12
CA LYS A 82 -3.04 -8.32 7.42
C LYS A 82 -3.13 -6.79 7.44
N VAL A 83 -2.14 -6.08 6.87
CA VAL A 83 -2.17 -4.62 6.75
C VAL A 83 -3.34 -4.17 5.88
N TRP A 84 -3.57 -4.81 4.73
CA TRP A 84 -4.71 -4.48 3.86
C TRP A 84 -6.05 -4.70 4.55
N ASN A 85 -6.22 -5.85 5.21
CA ASN A 85 -7.42 -6.17 5.98
C ASN A 85 -7.66 -5.16 7.11
N ARG A 86 -6.59 -4.75 7.79
CA ARG A 86 -6.69 -3.73 8.85
C ARG A 86 -7.11 -2.38 8.28
N SER A 87 -6.50 -1.94 7.17
CA SER A 87 -6.90 -0.72 6.46
C SER A 87 -8.37 -0.74 6.10
N ALA A 88 -8.86 -1.85 5.51
CA ALA A 88 -10.27 -2.01 5.16
C ALA A 88 -11.19 -1.96 6.39
N GLN A 89 -10.80 -2.56 7.52
CA GLN A 89 -11.59 -2.56 8.75
C GLN A 89 -11.75 -1.16 9.35
N ILE A 90 -10.67 -0.37 9.41
CA ILE A 90 -10.72 0.99 9.94
C ILE A 90 -11.36 1.96 8.92
N GLY A 91 -11.11 1.74 7.63
CA GLY A 91 -11.75 2.50 6.56
C GLY A 91 -13.29 2.39 6.59
N LYS A 92 -13.83 1.18 6.80
CA LYS A 92 -15.28 0.95 6.99
C LYS A 92 -15.88 1.74 8.17
N LYS A 93 -15.07 2.14 9.12
CA LYS A 93 -15.47 2.99 10.25
C LYS A 93 -15.33 4.49 9.94
N GLY A 94 -14.99 4.85 8.70
CA GLY A 94 -14.85 6.23 8.24
C GLY A 94 -13.53 6.90 8.61
N TYR A 95 -12.44 6.13 8.75
CA TYR A 95 -11.12 6.70 8.98
C TYR A 95 -10.34 6.79 7.67
N THR A 96 -9.62 7.86 7.50
CA THR A 96 -8.57 7.98 6.48
C THR A 96 -7.36 7.16 6.88
N ILE A 97 -6.75 6.47 5.94
CA ILE A 97 -5.57 5.64 6.18
C ILE A 97 -4.31 6.44 5.88
N ILE A 98 -3.47 6.61 6.89
CA ILE A 98 -2.11 7.12 6.72
C ILE A 98 -1.15 5.93 6.64
N ILE A 99 -0.48 5.78 5.50
CA ILE A 99 0.41 4.65 5.22
C ILE A 99 1.85 5.11 5.41
N HIS A 100 2.52 4.64 6.45
CA HIS A 100 3.96 4.83 6.59
C HIS A 100 4.71 3.87 5.67
N GLY A 101 5.33 4.39 4.64
CA GLY A 101 6.06 3.58 3.65
C GLY A 101 6.77 4.43 2.61
N LYS A 102 7.66 3.80 1.85
CA LYS A 102 8.33 4.44 0.72
C LYS A 102 7.37 4.50 -0.47
N PRO A 103 6.97 5.68 -0.99
CA PRO A 103 5.93 5.79 -2.02
C PRO A 103 6.20 4.96 -3.30
N ASN A 104 7.48 4.80 -3.66
CA ASN A 104 7.89 4.05 -4.85
C ASN A 104 8.16 2.56 -4.60
N HIS A 105 7.97 2.07 -3.37
CA HIS A 105 8.14 0.66 -3.06
C HIS A 105 6.88 -0.13 -3.44
N GLU A 106 7.04 -1.30 -4.06
CA GLU A 106 5.92 -2.09 -4.58
C GLU A 106 4.90 -2.48 -3.48
N GLU A 107 5.36 -2.85 -2.29
CA GLU A 107 4.48 -3.13 -1.15
C GLU A 107 3.66 -1.90 -0.73
N THR A 108 4.27 -0.70 -0.72
CA THR A 108 3.54 0.54 -0.40
C THR A 108 2.51 0.85 -1.48
N ARG A 109 2.86 0.67 -2.74
CA ARG A 109 1.94 0.86 -3.87
C ARG A 109 0.76 -0.11 -3.82
N ALA A 110 1.03 -1.39 -3.53
CA ALA A 110 -0.01 -2.40 -3.33
C ALA A 110 -0.91 -2.04 -2.14
N THR A 111 -0.33 -1.74 -0.98
CA THR A 111 -1.08 -1.34 0.23
C THR A 111 -1.91 -0.08 -0.02
N PHE A 112 -1.35 0.93 -0.70
CA PHE A 112 -2.07 2.14 -1.07
C PHE A 112 -3.24 1.84 -2.01
N SER A 113 -3.04 1.00 -3.02
CA SER A 113 -4.08 0.60 -3.97
C SER A 113 -5.25 -0.09 -3.26
N HIS A 114 -4.97 -1.09 -2.40
CA HIS A 114 -5.98 -1.81 -1.63
C HIS A 114 -6.69 -0.92 -0.60
N SER A 115 -5.97 0.01 0.04
CA SER A 115 -6.56 0.93 1.01
C SER A 115 -7.46 1.97 0.33
N SER A 116 -6.99 2.56 -0.76
CA SER A 116 -7.67 3.66 -1.46
C SER A 116 -8.91 3.23 -2.25
N GLU A 117 -9.14 1.93 -2.43
CA GLU A 117 -10.36 1.43 -3.08
C GLU A 117 -11.64 1.86 -2.34
N ASN A 118 -11.57 1.86 -1.01
CA ASN A 118 -12.76 2.04 -0.18
C ASN A 118 -12.64 3.17 0.84
N THR A 119 -11.50 3.82 0.95
CA THR A 119 -11.28 4.87 1.96
C THR A 119 -10.21 5.86 1.53
N PRO A 120 -10.35 7.15 1.88
CA PRO A 120 -9.30 8.14 1.65
C PRO A 120 -7.97 7.66 2.25
N SER A 121 -6.89 7.78 1.50
CA SER A 121 -5.58 7.27 1.91
C SER A 121 -4.47 8.25 1.53
N VAL A 122 -3.46 8.35 2.39
CA VAL A 122 -2.27 9.18 2.18
C VAL A 122 -1.02 8.40 2.58
N VAL A 123 0.03 8.43 1.76
CA VAL A 123 1.33 7.85 2.07
C VAL A 123 2.23 8.92 2.69
N VAL A 124 2.94 8.56 3.76
CA VAL A 124 4.01 9.35 4.36
C VAL A 124 5.27 8.51 4.48
N LYS A 125 6.41 9.02 4.07
CA LYS A 125 7.65 8.23 4.04
C LYS A 125 8.45 8.27 5.35
N ASN A 126 8.19 9.27 6.20
CA ASN A 126 8.93 9.49 7.44
C ASN A 126 8.20 10.50 8.35
N LEU A 127 8.77 10.72 9.55
CA LEU A 127 8.22 11.65 10.54
C LEU A 127 8.17 13.11 10.03
N GLU A 128 9.10 13.54 9.17
CA GLU A 128 9.08 14.91 8.64
C GLU A 128 7.89 15.15 7.71
N GLU A 129 7.51 14.15 6.89
CA GLU A 129 6.27 14.23 6.12
C GLU A 129 5.02 14.14 7.01
N ALA A 130 5.06 13.40 8.11
CA ALA A 130 3.97 13.39 9.09
C ALA A 130 3.80 14.77 9.77
N LYS A 131 4.90 15.47 10.08
CA LYS A 131 4.87 16.85 10.58
C LYS A 131 4.37 17.85 9.53
N LEU A 132 4.69 17.62 8.26
CA LEU A 132 4.12 18.42 7.18
C LEU A 132 2.60 18.18 7.08
N LEU A 133 2.16 16.93 7.18
CA LEU A 133 0.75 16.53 7.15
C LEU A 133 -0.05 17.18 8.30
N GLU A 134 0.54 17.35 9.49
CA GLU A 134 -0.07 18.05 10.62
C GLU A 134 -0.61 19.43 10.24
N LYS A 135 0.13 20.20 9.41
CA LYS A 135 -0.28 21.55 9.02
C LYS A 135 -1.63 21.55 8.27
N TYR A 136 -1.88 20.50 7.51
CA TYR A 136 -3.15 20.29 6.81
C TYR A 136 -4.22 19.75 7.73
N ILE A 137 -3.89 18.79 8.59
CA ILE A 137 -4.80 18.26 9.61
C ILE A 137 -5.32 19.40 10.50
N THR A 138 -4.43 20.30 10.93
CA THR A 138 -4.79 21.40 11.84
C THR A 138 -5.36 22.63 11.16
N GLY A 139 -5.31 22.69 9.82
CA GLY A 139 -5.78 23.85 9.04
C GLY A 139 -4.81 25.06 9.07
N LEU A 140 -3.53 24.82 9.41
CA LEU A 140 -2.48 25.87 9.42
C LEU A 140 -1.90 26.16 8.04
N ALA A 141 -2.09 25.23 7.08
CA ALA A 141 -1.62 25.41 5.69
C ALA A 141 -2.82 25.55 4.73
N ASP A 142 -2.55 26.18 3.57
CA ASP A 142 -3.53 26.25 2.49
C ASP A 142 -3.84 24.83 1.97
N PRO A 143 -5.09 24.38 2.01
CA PRO A 143 -5.48 23.07 1.50
C PRO A 143 -5.04 22.79 0.06
N ASN A 144 -4.95 23.83 -0.78
CA ASN A 144 -4.55 23.67 -2.18
C ASN A 144 -3.07 23.29 -2.33
N SER A 145 -2.20 23.69 -1.40
CA SER A 145 -0.79 23.32 -1.46
C SER A 145 -0.55 21.83 -1.17
N PHE A 146 -1.45 21.17 -0.44
CA PHE A 146 -1.40 19.73 -0.16
C PHE A 146 -1.25 18.89 -1.42
N TYR A 147 -2.03 19.19 -2.44
CA TYR A 147 -2.07 18.39 -3.66
C TYR A 147 -0.77 18.47 -4.48
N GLN A 148 0.04 19.49 -4.26
CA GLN A 148 1.38 19.61 -4.85
C GLN A 148 2.44 18.97 -3.96
N GLU A 149 2.39 19.18 -2.65
CA GLU A 149 3.37 18.68 -1.69
C GLU A 149 3.30 17.15 -1.54
N PHE A 150 2.09 16.59 -1.57
CA PHE A 150 1.86 15.14 -1.51
C PHE A 150 1.50 14.53 -2.86
N LYS A 151 1.92 15.15 -3.97
CA LYS A 151 1.60 14.67 -5.31
C LYS A 151 1.98 13.19 -5.49
N GLY A 152 0.98 12.37 -5.88
CA GLY A 152 1.14 10.93 -6.06
C GLY A 152 1.13 10.11 -4.76
N GLN A 153 0.86 10.74 -3.61
CA GLN A 153 0.83 10.11 -2.29
C GLN A 153 -0.57 10.11 -1.65
N TYR A 154 -1.61 10.58 -2.33
CA TYR A 154 -2.99 10.59 -1.84
C TYR A 154 -3.95 9.95 -2.85
N SER A 155 -5.05 9.41 -2.35
CA SER A 155 -6.08 8.75 -3.16
C SER A 155 -6.87 9.73 -4.02
N ILE A 156 -7.41 9.24 -5.13
CA ILE A 156 -8.25 10.02 -6.03
C ILE A 156 -9.48 10.54 -5.27
N GLY A 157 -9.81 11.82 -5.44
CA GLY A 157 -10.95 12.45 -4.77
C GLY A 157 -10.70 12.82 -3.30
N PHE A 158 -9.47 12.73 -2.82
CA PHE A 158 -9.11 13.14 -1.46
C PHE A 158 -9.46 14.61 -1.21
N ASP A 159 -10.21 14.88 -0.15
CA ASP A 159 -10.61 16.22 0.27
C ASP A 159 -9.95 16.60 1.61
N VAL A 160 -8.93 17.45 1.55
CA VAL A 160 -8.16 17.91 2.72
C VAL A 160 -9.03 18.48 3.83
N SER A 161 -10.17 19.11 3.48
CA SER A 161 -11.06 19.75 4.45
C SER A 161 -11.94 18.78 5.23
N LYS A 162 -12.08 17.53 4.76
CA LYS A 162 -12.96 16.51 5.34
C LYS A 162 -12.21 15.26 5.77
N ASP A 163 -11.32 14.79 4.90
CA ASP A 163 -10.76 13.43 5.05
C ASP A 163 -9.76 13.31 6.21
N PHE A 164 -9.30 14.42 6.79
CA PHE A 164 -8.47 14.41 7.99
C PHE A 164 -9.24 14.49 9.32
N GLU A 165 -10.56 14.34 9.32
CA GLU A 165 -11.34 14.37 10.57
C GLU A 165 -11.11 13.13 11.44
N ARG A 166 -10.83 11.99 10.83
CA ARG A 166 -10.58 10.70 11.47
C ARG A 166 -9.46 9.99 10.73
N ILE A 167 -8.41 9.60 11.45
CA ILE A 167 -7.24 8.97 10.83
C ILE A 167 -6.83 7.69 11.55
N GLY A 168 -6.23 6.77 10.81
CA GLY A 168 -5.54 5.60 11.35
C GLY A 168 -4.24 5.37 10.60
N VAL A 169 -3.21 4.86 11.29
CA VAL A 169 -1.88 4.66 10.71
C VAL A 169 -1.63 3.18 10.47
N VAL A 170 -1.19 2.83 9.28
CA VAL A 170 -0.65 1.51 8.93
C VAL A 170 0.73 1.68 8.32
N ASN A 171 1.45 0.59 8.09
CA ASN A 171 2.81 0.67 7.56
C ASN A 171 3.12 -0.38 6.52
N GLN A 172 4.07 -0.08 5.66
CA GLN A 172 4.80 -1.05 4.88
C GLN A 172 5.52 -2.00 5.86
N THR A 173 5.36 -3.31 5.71
CA THR A 173 5.81 -4.31 6.70
C THR A 173 7.31 -4.29 6.97
N THR A 174 8.10 -3.82 6.00
CA THR A 174 9.56 -3.72 6.10
C THR A 174 10.07 -2.39 6.67
N MET A 175 9.18 -1.47 7.08
CA MET A 175 9.58 -0.26 7.80
C MET A 175 9.93 -0.59 9.25
N LEU A 176 10.82 0.21 9.85
CA LEU A 176 11.17 0.05 11.25
C LEU A 176 9.95 0.31 12.15
N ALA A 177 9.68 -0.61 13.06
CA ALA A 177 8.56 -0.50 13.98
C ALA A 177 8.63 0.76 14.85
N SER A 178 9.85 1.15 15.27
CA SER A 178 10.10 2.39 16.02
C SER A 178 9.68 3.65 15.26
N ASP A 179 9.96 3.70 13.95
CA ASP A 179 9.64 4.86 13.13
C ASP A 179 8.14 4.95 12.88
N THR A 180 7.50 3.80 12.61
CA THR A 180 6.04 3.73 12.49
C THR A 180 5.37 4.16 13.80
N GLN A 181 5.90 3.70 14.92
CA GLN A 181 5.40 4.06 16.25
C GLN A 181 5.52 5.57 16.48
N ALA A 182 6.66 6.17 16.18
CA ALA A 182 6.89 7.61 16.33
C ALA A 182 5.91 8.44 15.47
N ILE A 183 5.64 8.01 14.25
CA ILE A 183 4.66 8.65 13.36
C ILE A 183 3.24 8.50 13.91
N ALA A 184 2.87 7.30 14.36
CA ALA A 184 1.54 7.05 14.91
C ALA A 184 1.29 7.85 16.19
N ASP A 185 2.25 7.87 17.11
CA ASP A 185 2.14 8.64 18.36
C ASP A 185 2.10 10.15 18.10
N TYR A 186 2.90 10.62 17.14
CA TYR A 186 2.89 12.01 16.72
C TYR A 186 1.52 12.44 16.16
N LEU A 187 0.99 11.71 15.19
CA LEU A 187 -0.30 12.00 14.59
C LEU A 187 -1.46 11.83 15.58
N LYS A 188 -1.36 10.85 16.49
CA LYS A 188 -2.29 10.71 17.60
C LYS A 188 -2.33 11.96 18.46
N GLN A 189 -1.16 12.50 18.83
CA GLN A 189 -1.08 13.73 19.63
C GLN A 189 -1.67 14.93 18.88
N VAL A 190 -1.40 15.06 17.56
CA VAL A 190 -2.02 16.09 16.72
C VAL A 190 -3.56 16.03 16.80
N MET A 191 -4.14 14.82 16.73
CA MET A 191 -5.59 14.65 16.84
C MET A 191 -6.11 14.98 18.24
N VAL A 192 -5.35 14.57 19.27
CA VAL A 192 -5.68 14.92 20.68
C VAL A 192 -5.71 16.44 20.86
N ASP A 193 -4.71 17.15 20.36
CA ASP A 193 -4.59 18.59 20.54
C ASP A 193 -5.64 19.35 19.73
N LYS A 194 -5.91 18.91 18.50
CA LYS A 194 -6.93 19.53 17.62
C LYS A 194 -8.33 19.40 18.18
N TYR A 195 -8.71 18.22 18.65
CA TYR A 195 -10.09 17.91 19.08
C TYR A 195 -10.28 17.88 20.60
N LYS A 196 -9.23 18.17 21.37
CA LYS A 196 -9.24 18.12 22.85
C LYS A 196 -9.70 16.74 23.37
N LEU A 197 -9.16 15.68 22.76
CA LEU A 197 -9.54 14.32 23.07
C LEU A 197 -8.94 13.87 24.42
N THR A 198 -9.59 12.88 25.02
CA THR A 198 -9.15 12.15 26.21
C THR A 198 -8.95 10.68 25.85
N GLU A 199 -8.41 9.89 26.76
CA GLU A 199 -8.28 8.43 26.57
C GLU A 199 -9.61 7.74 26.27
N ASN A 200 -10.72 8.27 26.81
CA ASN A 200 -12.05 7.67 26.66
C ASN A 200 -12.68 7.90 25.26
N ASN A 201 -12.29 8.95 24.56
CA ASN A 201 -12.90 9.32 23.27
C ASN A 201 -11.91 9.41 22.12
N ILE A 202 -10.64 9.06 22.31
CA ILE A 202 -9.62 9.11 21.25
C ILE A 202 -10.00 8.27 20.04
N SER A 203 -10.68 7.15 20.27
CA SER A 203 -11.16 6.28 19.20
C SER A 203 -12.21 6.92 18.29
N GLU A 204 -12.75 8.09 18.63
CA GLU A 204 -13.64 8.82 17.73
C GLU A 204 -12.88 9.47 16.57
N ARG A 205 -11.59 9.75 16.73
CA ARG A 205 -10.78 10.50 15.77
C ARG A 205 -9.49 9.81 15.35
N PHE A 206 -8.98 8.90 16.15
CA PHE A 206 -7.75 8.16 15.86
C PHE A 206 -7.95 6.65 16.05
N ALA A 207 -7.69 5.87 15.00
CA ALA A 207 -7.71 4.42 15.07
C ALA A 207 -6.34 3.91 15.54
N ASP A 208 -6.31 3.23 16.68
CA ASP A 208 -5.15 2.47 17.10
C ASP A 208 -5.03 1.21 16.21
N THR A 209 -3.95 1.11 15.47
CA THR A 209 -3.70 0.03 14.52
C THR A 209 -2.76 -1.03 15.06
N ARG A 210 -2.27 -0.83 16.27
CA ARG A 210 -1.42 -1.79 16.95
C ARG A 210 -2.26 -2.94 17.50
N ASP A 211 -1.85 -4.13 17.22
CA ASP A 211 -2.25 -5.36 17.94
C ASP A 211 -1.19 -5.68 18.98
#